data_b5b188d0a9c737b296992c2ab3151755
#
_entry.id   b5b188d0a9c737b296992c2ab3151755
#
_cell.length_a   1.000
_cell.length_b   1.000
_cell.length_c   1.000
_cell.angle_alpha   90.00
_cell.angle_beta   90.00
_cell.angle_gamma   90.00
#
_symmetry.space_group_name_H-M   'P 1'
#
loop_
_entity.id
_entity.type
_entity.pdbx_description
1 polymer ?
#
loop_
_entity_poly.entity_id
_entity_poly.type
_entity_poly.pdbx_seq_one_letter_code
_entity_poly.pdbx_strand_id
1 'polypeptide(L)'
;VGALCWLAVSFLLATHPAWATQNNSDPGIRTRVVPLVFSNDNTGIAYGLGGVSLGVGQPQAALFALGFTSKNDSKAITVGAVNYKLPHVKRWYFSGFFYGSDMPQYGYFINDMPGYAVRGNDSPFESQRTGVNTLTKRLQARWVLPIGAAKDPGFSLTRRPILPEQPQLSPTTHPEQSGISSLRFEWEQQTRDFIEPSKTSETGADVFRTKLDWDNTGSRLIPASGSRARISTSWGKNHENHKRWRLYEASVSGFFKLPVKSAWAKQQVVALNLSLADTPTWNDDAGQARPPDYLGARLGGLSRLRGYRASRFFDRSAWVYRAEYRLIPQWQPLTRFADKLGYRIPWWQFALFADMGRVAPSFNLARFHEDMKTTAGAGVRILAEGLLIRVDFAYSDEEFLSAVIIDQAF
;
A
#
# COMPACT_ATOMS: atom_id res chain seq x y z
N VAL A 1 -9.84 6.38 -2.47
CA VAL A 1 -10.59 5.11 -2.54
C VAL A 1 -9.76 4.05 -3.22
N GLY A 2 -9.11 4.32 -4.35
CA GLY A 2 -8.13 3.39 -4.93
C GLY A 2 -7.01 3.00 -3.94
N ALA A 3 -6.64 3.88 -3.01
CA ALA A 3 -5.66 3.58 -1.97
C ALA A 3 -6.18 2.60 -0.91
N LEU A 4 -7.46 2.64 -0.51
CA LEU A 4 -8.02 1.68 0.43
C LEU A 4 -8.06 0.26 -0.14
N CYS A 5 -8.35 0.13 -1.44
CA CYS A 5 -8.31 -1.16 -2.12
C CYS A 5 -6.88 -1.61 -2.43
N TRP A 6 -6.00 -0.68 -2.79
CA TRP A 6 -4.58 -0.96 -2.88
C TRP A 6 -4.04 -1.46 -1.54
N LEU A 7 -4.49 -0.89 -0.43
CA LEU A 7 -4.08 -1.25 0.91
C LEU A 7 -4.66 -2.59 1.35
N ALA A 8 -5.94 -2.86 1.13
CA ALA A 8 -6.52 -4.17 1.41
C ALA A 8 -5.86 -5.27 0.58
N VAL A 9 -5.55 -4.99 -0.68
CA VAL A 9 -4.90 -5.95 -1.58
C VAL A 9 -3.40 -6.04 -1.35
N SER A 10 -2.69 -4.94 -1.12
CA SER A 10 -1.29 -4.96 -0.69
C SER A 10 -1.13 -5.71 0.63
N PHE A 11 -2.11 -5.55 1.52
CA PHE A 11 -2.19 -6.29 2.77
C PHE A 11 -2.32 -7.79 2.54
N LEU A 12 -3.21 -8.24 1.68
CA LEU A 12 -3.42 -9.66 1.42
C LEU A 12 -2.32 -10.28 0.55
N LEU A 13 -1.69 -9.49 -0.32
CA LEU A 13 -0.45 -9.86 -1.00
C LEU A 13 0.76 -9.84 -0.04
N ALA A 14 0.67 -9.15 1.08
CA ALA A 14 1.70 -9.02 2.10
C ALA A 14 1.46 -9.90 3.33
N THR A 15 0.23 -10.31 3.60
CA THR A 15 -0.05 -11.16 4.75
C THR A 15 0.53 -12.55 4.53
N HIS A 16 1.61 -12.76 5.21
CA HIS A 16 1.89 -14.05 5.77
C HIS A 16 1.22 -14.05 7.13
N PRO A 17 0.07 -14.70 7.31
CA PRO A 17 -0.56 -14.74 8.62
C PRO A 17 0.37 -15.40 9.60
N ALA A 18 0.68 -14.69 10.62
CA ALA A 18 1.51 -15.14 11.72
C ALA A 18 0.73 -16.05 12.66
N TRP A 19 0.61 -17.29 12.28
CA TRP A 19 0.03 -18.34 13.11
C TRP A 19 0.89 -19.59 13.03
N ALA A 20 2.04 -19.60 13.65
CA ALA A 20 2.75 -20.81 13.95
C ALA A 20 2.96 -20.91 15.46
N THR A 21 2.04 -21.50 16.18
CA THR A 21 2.43 -22.38 17.27
C THR A 21 3.04 -23.63 16.65
N GLN A 22 4.25 -23.94 17.08
CA GLN A 22 4.94 -25.18 16.77
C GLN A 22 3.97 -26.38 16.86
N ASN A 23 3.71 -26.99 15.72
CA ASN A 23 3.50 -28.40 15.55
C ASN A 23 3.50 -28.67 14.04
N ASN A 24 4.29 -29.64 13.61
CA ASN A 24 4.48 -30.10 12.23
C ASN A 24 3.26 -30.82 11.65
N SER A 25 2.05 -30.45 12.01
CA SER A 25 0.81 -30.85 11.36
C SER A 25 0.37 -29.75 10.42
N ASP A 26 0.01 -30.12 9.20
CA ASP A 26 -0.56 -29.25 8.16
C ASP A 26 -1.61 -28.31 8.78
N PRO A 27 -1.37 -27.00 8.84
CA PRO A 27 -2.32 -26.09 9.47
C PRO A 27 -3.52 -25.99 8.53
N GLY A 28 -4.55 -26.78 8.74
CA GLY A 28 -5.76 -26.82 7.96
C GLY A 28 -6.31 -25.42 7.60
N ILE A 29 -7.27 -25.32 6.71
CA ILE A 29 -7.88 -24.06 6.27
C ILE A 29 -8.32 -23.24 7.47
N ARG A 30 -7.85 -21.98 7.54
CA ARG A 30 -8.22 -21.04 8.61
C ARG A 30 -8.93 -19.84 8.03
N THR A 31 -10.22 -19.76 8.29
CA THR A 31 -11.04 -18.61 7.87
C THR A 31 -11.21 -17.63 9.05
N ARG A 32 -11.08 -16.35 8.75
CA ARG A 32 -11.36 -15.25 9.66
C ARG A 32 -12.24 -14.22 8.96
N VAL A 33 -13.24 -13.73 9.69
CA VAL A 33 -14.11 -12.65 9.24
C VAL A 33 -14.02 -11.54 10.28
N VAL A 34 -13.84 -10.31 9.82
CA VAL A 34 -13.66 -9.14 10.67
C VAL A 34 -14.65 -8.07 10.23
N PRO A 35 -15.46 -7.51 11.15
CA PRO A 35 -16.25 -6.34 10.86
C PRO A 35 -15.34 -5.12 10.66
N LEU A 36 -15.70 -4.26 9.73
CA LEU A 36 -14.97 -3.06 9.37
C LEU A 36 -15.83 -1.84 9.62
N VAL A 37 -15.29 -0.86 10.34
CA VAL A 37 -15.85 0.48 10.46
C VAL A 37 -14.72 1.47 10.21
N PHE A 38 -14.93 2.37 9.27
CA PHE A 38 -13.94 3.39 8.93
C PHE A 38 -14.62 4.64 8.40
N SER A 39 -13.86 5.73 8.30
CA SER A 39 -14.31 6.97 7.71
C SER A 39 -13.22 7.58 6.85
N ASN A 40 -13.61 8.20 5.74
CA ASN A 40 -12.76 9.05 4.93
C ASN A 40 -13.61 10.06 4.15
N ASP A 41 -12.96 11.03 3.50
CA ASP A 41 -13.63 12.14 2.82
C ASP A 41 -14.61 11.71 1.71
N ASN A 42 -14.38 10.56 1.07
CA ASN A 42 -15.19 10.11 -0.05
C ASN A 42 -16.37 9.23 0.40
N THR A 43 -16.22 8.51 1.50
CA THR A 43 -17.25 7.57 1.96
C THR A 43 -18.05 8.09 3.16
N GLY A 44 -17.55 9.11 3.88
CA GLY A 44 -18.06 9.35 5.21
C GLY A 44 -17.87 8.10 6.09
N ILE A 45 -18.78 7.86 7.03
CA ILE A 45 -18.75 6.64 7.86
C ILE A 45 -19.18 5.45 7.02
N ALA A 46 -18.32 4.47 6.90
CA ALA A 46 -18.53 3.22 6.18
C ALA A 46 -18.46 2.02 7.13
N TYR A 47 -19.23 0.99 6.82
CA TYR A 47 -19.27 -0.28 7.54
C TYR A 47 -19.29 -1.45 6.56
N GLY A 48 -18.64 -2.53 6.93
CA GLY A 48 -18.49 -3.68 6.05
C GLY A 48 -17.95 -4.91 6.73
N LEU A 49 -17.62 -5.89 5.92
CA LEU A 49 -17.01 -7.14 6.34
C LEU A 49 -15.78 -7.43 5.50
N GLY A 50 -14.72 -7.89 6.13
CA GLY A 50 -13.55 -8.45 5.49
C GLY A 50 -13.35 -9.90 5.91
N GLY A 51 -13.05 -10.77 4.96
CA GLY A 51 -12.78 -12.17 5.22
C GLY A 51 -11.50 -12.66 4.55
N VAL A 52 -10.78 -13.55 5.21
CA VAL A 52 -9.61 -14.22 4.66
C VAL A 52 -9.64 -15.69 5.03
N SER A 53 -9.40 -16.56 4.06
CA SER A 53 -9.22 -18.00 4.24
C SER A 53 -7.80 -18.37 3.84
N LEU A 54 -7.05 -18.90 4.79
CA LEU A 54 -5.63 -19.19 4.69
C LEU A 54 -5.43 -20.70 4.51
N GLY A 55 -4.42 -21.10 3.72
CA GLY A 55 -4.11 -22.50 3.50
C GLY A 55 -5.09 -23.20 2.54
N VAL A 56 -5.83 -22.44 1.73
CA VAL A 56 -6.82 -23.00 0.80
C VAL A 56 -6.11 -23.71 -0.36
N GLY A 57 -6.14 -25.05 -0.34
CA GLY A 57 -5.48 -25.91 -1.33
C GLY A 57 -3.96 -25.97 -1.23
N GLN A 58 -3.31 -24.96 -0.66
CA GLN A 58 -1.85 -24.88 -0.51
C GLN A 58 -1.48 -24.07 0.74
N PRO A 59 -0.47 -24.46 1.56
CA PRO A 59 -0.17 -23.82 2.84
C PRO A 59 0.13 -22.31 2.75
N GLN A 60 0.74 -21.85 1.65
CA GLN A 60 1.09 -20.45 1.42
C GLN A 60 -0.05 -19.65 0.77
N ALA A 61 -1.09 -20.30 0.25
CA ALA A 61 -2.16 -19.66 -0.48
C ALA A 61 -3.22 -19.05 0.44
N ALA A 62 -3.88 -18.01 -0.02
CA ALA A 62 -5.02 -17.42 0.65
C ALA A 62 -6.07 -16.92 -0.35
N LEU A 63 -7.34 -17.02 0.06
CA LEU A 63 -8.47 -16.33 -0.55
C LEU A 63 -8.91 -15.20 0.34
N PHE A 64 -9.39 -14.12 -0.25
CA PHE A 64 -9.96 -13.01 0.49
C PHE A 64 -11.15 -12.37 -0.21
N ALA A 65 -12.01 -11.79 0.60
CA ALA A 65 -13.08 -10.92 0.15
C ALA A 65 -13.27 -9.78 1.15
N LEU A 66 -13.59 -8.60 0.63
CA LEU A 66 -13.93 -7.42 1.42
C LEU A 66 -15.06 -6.68 0.73
N GLY A 67 -16.06 -6.26 1.50
CA GLY A 67 -17.14 -5.42 1.00
C GLY A 67 -17.56 -4.40 2.05
N PHE A 68 -17.96 -3.22 1.61
CA PHE A 68 -18.52 -2.21 2.49
C PHE A 68 -19.61 -1.36 1.80
N THR A 69 -20.42 -0.73 2.63
CA THR A 69 -21.33 0.35 2.27
C THR A 69 -21.16 1.52 3.23
N SER A 70 -21.69 2.69 2.91
CA SER A 70 -21.54 3.88 3.74
C SER A 70 -22.81 4.72 3.78
N LYS A 71 -22.84 5.74 4.67
CA LYS A 71 -23.98 6.64 4.83
C LYS A 71 -24.26 7.52 3.62
N ASN A 72 -23.26 7.75 2.76
CA ASN A 72 -23.41 8.52 1.52
C ASN A 72 -23.51 7.62 0.28
N ASP A 73 -24.05 6.41 0.45
CA ASP A 73 -24.32 5.41 -0.59
C ASP A 73 -23.09 4.88 -1.31
N SER A 74 -21.88 5.15 -0.82
CA SER A 74 -20.68 4.58 -1.37
C SER A 74 -20.61 3.08 -1.08
N LYS A 75 -20.25 2.30 -2.08
CA LYS A 75 -20.15 0.84 -2.01
C LYS A 75 -18.84 0.36 -2.67
N ALA A 76 -18.27 -0.68 -2.13
CA ALA A 76 -17.17 -1.37 -2.81
C ALA A 76 -17.11 -2.83 -2.44
N ILE A 77 -16.55 -3.61 -3.38
CA ILE A 77 -16.21 -5.02 -3.19
C ILE A 77 -14.83 -5.30 -3.75
N THR A 78 -14.11 -6.15 -3.04
CA THR A 78 -12.83 -6.71 -3.50
C THR A 78 -12.81 -8.19 -3.22
N VAL A 79 -12.36 -8.98 -4.17
CA VAL A 79 -12.15 -10.42 -4.01
C VAL A 79 -10.83 -10.81 -4.67
N GLY A 80 -10.17 -11.82 -4.13
CA GLY A 80 -8.92 -12.28 -4.75
C GLY A 80 -8.33 -13.53 -4.13
N ALA A 81 -7.28 -13.98 -4.80
CA ALA A 81 -6.49 -15.14 -4.46
C ALA A 81 -5.00 -14.79 -4.53
N VAL A 82 -4.20 -15.28 -3.59
CA VAL A 82 -2.79 -14.93 -3.50
C VAL A 82 -1.90 -16.12 -3.23
N ASN A 83 -0.67 -16.03 -3.77
CA ASN A 83 0.44 -16.97 -3.55
C ASN A 83 0.16 -18.42 -3.97
N TYR A 84 -0.65 -18.65 -4.97
CA TYR A 84 -0.83 -19.98 -5.54
C TYR A 84 0.38 -20.38 -6.37
N LYS A 85 0.82 -21.65 -6.21
CA LYS A 85 1.84 -22.28 -7.06
C LYS A 85 1.16 -23.14 -8.12
N LEU A 86 1.70 -23.13 -9.32
CA LEU A 86 1.33 -24.11 -10.33
C LEU A 86 2.14 -25.41 -10.14
N PRO A 87 1.57 -26.59 -10.46
CA PRO A 87 2.31 -27.84 -10.48
C PRO A 87 3.57 -27.72 -11.35
N HIS A 88 4.66 -28.33 -10.93
CA HIS A 88 5.94 -28.38 -11.64
C HIS A 88 6.66 -27.03 -11.82
N VAL A 89 6.08 -25.89 -11.42
CA VAL A 89 6.70 -24.57 -11.53
C VAL A 89 7.27 -24.13 -10.19
N LYS A 90 8.59 -24.29 -10.03
CA LYS A 90 9.29 -23.94 -8.78
C LYS A 90 9.45 -22.42 -8.65
N ARG A 91 9.32 -21.89 -7.42
CA ARG A 91 9.59 -20.49 -7.04
C ARG A 91 8.67 -19.44 -7.65
N TRP A 92 7.67 -19.84 -8.43
CA TRP A 92 6.64 -18.95 -8.96
C TRP A 92 5.38 -19.00 -8.11
N TYR A 93 4.83 -17.82 -7.85
CA TYR A 93 3.61 -17.62 -7.08
C TYR A 93 2.67 -16.70 -7.86
N PHE A 94 1.45 -17.14 -8.04
CA PHE A 94 0.43 -16.44 -8.82
C PHE A 94 -0.59 -15.83 -7.87
N SER A 95 -1.04 -14.63 -8.21
CA SER A 95 -2.06 -13.90 -7.44
C SER A 95 -2.95 -13.14 -8.41
N GLY A 96 -4.18 -12.92 -8.01
CA GLY A 96 -5.10 -12.10 -8.78
C GLY A 96 -6.17 -11.52 -7.90
N PHE A 97 -6.70 -10.37 -8.28
CA PHE A 97 -7.86 -9.78 -7.63
C PHE A 97 -8.71 -8.93 -8.56
N PHE A 98 -9.91 -8.76 -8.12
CA PHE A 98 -10.93 -7.90 -8.70
C PHE A 98 -11.37 -6.88 -7.66
N TYR A 99 -11.58 -5.65 -8.08
CA TYR A 99 -12.15 -4.57 -7.29
C TYR A 99 -13.18 -3.82 -8.10
N GLY A 100 -14.35 -3.58 -7.49
CA GLY A 100 -15.39 -2.72 -8.01
C GLY A 100 -15.87 -1.74 -6.94
N SER A 101 -16.16 -0.51 -7.31
CA SER A 101 -16.75 0.47 -6.40
C SER A 101 -17.65 1.46 -7.13
N ASP A 102 -18.65 1.93 -6.39
CA ASP A 102 -19.52 3.04 -6.71
C ASP A 102 -19.40 4.07 -5.58
N MET A 103 -18.96 5.28 -5.92
CA MET A 103 -18.67 6.37 -4.99
C MET A 103 -19.38 7.64 -5.41
N PRO A 104 -20.63 7.87 -4.99
CA PRO A 104 -21.44 9.03 -5.41
C PRO A 104 -20.84 10.39 -5.03
N GLN A 105 -20.01 10.44 -3.99
CA GLN A 105 -19.40 11.65 -3.43
C GLN A 105 -17.88 11.65 -3.52
N TYR A 106 -17.34 11.19 -4.65
CA TYR A 106 -15.89 11.15 -4.85
C TYR A 106 -15.33 12.56 -5.04
N GLY A 107 -14.40 12.95 -4.17
CA GLY A 107 -13.66 14.19 -4.29
C GLY A 107 -12.54 14.06 -5.32
N TYR A 108 -12.51 14.92 -6.34
CA TYR A 108 -11.43 15.01 -7.31
C TYR A 108 -11.01 16.47 -7.49
N PHE A 109 -9.77 16.67 -7.92
CA PHE A 109 -9.24 18.00 -8.18
C PHE A 109 -9.55 18.40 -9.62
N ILE A 110 -10.03 19.65 -9.76
CA ILE A 110 -10.41 20.21 -11.05
C ILE A 110 -9.16 20.79 -11.69
N ASN A 111 -8.89 20.40 -12.91
CA ASN A 111 -8.13 21.15 -13.93
C ASN A 111 -8.37 20.43 -15.25
N ASP A 112 -9.03 21.06 -16.17
CA ASP A 112 -9.29 20.77 -17.59
C ASP A 112 -9.88 19.40 -17.97
N MET A 113 -9.41 18.28 -17.43
CA MET A 113 -9.96 16.95 -17.70
C MET A 113 -9.88 16.05 -16.48
N PRO A 114 -10.98 15.43 -16.04
CA PRO A 114 -10.95 14.45 -14.97
C PRO A 114 -9.89 13.35 -15.22
N GLY A 115 -9.03 13.12 -14.24
CA GLY A 115 -8.03 12.05 -14.28
C GLY A 115 -6.72 12.35 -15.01
N TYR A 116 -6.59 13.46 -15.75
CA TYR A 116 -5.35 13.80 -16.47
C TYR A 116 -4.78 15.18 -16.13
N ALA A 117 -5.46 15.95 -15.33
CA ALA A 117 -5.03 17.31 -15.01
C ALA A 117 -3.69 17.34 -14.28
N VAL A 118 -2.75 18.17 -14.77
CA VAL A 118 -1.50 18.45 -14.08
C VAL A 118 -1.78 19.30 -12.85
N ARG A 119 -1.25 18.88 -11.71
CA ARG A 119 -1.36 19.59 -10.44
C ARG A 119 0.03 19.70 -9.81
N GLY A 120 0.78 20.70 -10.26
CA GLY A 120 2.09 21.01 -9.71
C GLY A 120 2.02 21.39 -8.22
N ASN A 121 3.17 21.60 -7.62
CA ASN A 121 3.28 21.96 -6.20
C ASN A 121 2.51 23.23 -5.82
N ASP A 122 2.45 24.19 -6.74
CA ASP A 122 1.84 25.51 -6.52
C ASP A 122 0.40 25.59 -7.07
N SER A 123 -0.17 24.46 -7.47
CA SER A 123 -1.55 24.42 -7.97
C SER A 123 -2.54 24.80 -6.86
N PRO A 124 -3.58 25.60 -7.18
CA PRO A 124 -4.60 25.97 -6.20
C PRO A 124 -5.34 24.74 -5.68
N PHE A 125 -5.86 24.85 -4.44
CA PHE A 125 -6.70 23.82 -3.85
C PHE A 125 -8.14 23.97 -4.35
N GLU A 126 -8.42 23.39 -5.50
CA GLU A 126 -9.77 23.37 -6.08
C GLU A 126 -10.23 21.93 -6.24
N SER A 127 -11.24 21.54 -5.48
CA SER A 127 -11.82 20.19 -5.54
C SER A 127 -13.32 20.23 -5.76
N GLN A 128 -13.80 19.29 -6.54
CA GLN A 128 -15.24 19.04 -6.73
C GLN A 128 -15.59 17.63 -6.26
N ARG A 129 -16.88 17.38 -6.11
CA ARG A 129 -17.42 16.04 -5.84
C ARG A 129 -18.27 15.60 -7.02
N THR A 130 -18.06 14.35 -7.43
CA THR A 130 -18.87 13.69 -8.46
C THR A 130 -19.03 12.22 -8.16
N GLY A 131 -19.97 11.57 -8.84
CA GLY A 131 -20.04 10.12 -8.82
C GLY A 131 -18.86 9.50 -9.56
N VAL A 132 -18.24 8.47 -9.01
CA VAL A 132 -17.17 7.72 -9.67
C VAL A 132 -17.36 6.23 -9.50
N ASN A 133 -17.53 5.54 -10.62
CA ASN A 133 -17.43 4.09 -10.68
C ASN A 133 -16.00 3.66 -10.99
N THR A 134 -15.49 2.71 -10.25
CA THR A 134 -14.13 2.18 -10.50
C THR A 134 -14.18 0.67 -10.65
N LEU A 135 -13.51 0.16 -11.68
CA LEU A 135 -13.27 -1.25 -11.87
C LEU A 135 -11.77 -1.49 -12.00
N THR A 136 -11.25 -2.48 -11.25
CA THR A 136 -9.84 -2.88 -11.35
C THR A 136 -9.75 -4.39 -11.40
N LYS A 137 -9.02 -4.90 -12.37
CA LYS A 137 -8.62 -6.30 -12.49
C LYS A 137 -7.11 -6.36 -12.47
N ARG A 138 -6.53 -7.29 -11.69
CA ARG A 138 -5.08 -7.45 -11.63
C ARG A 138 -4.70 -8.92 -11.55
N LEU A 139 -3.70 -9.29 -12.33
CA LEU A 139 -3.02 -10.57 -12.28
C LEU A 139 -1.54 -10.33 -12.00
N GLN A 140 -0.93 -11.19 -11.19
CA GLN A 140 0.48 -11.10 -10.83
C GLN A 140 1.13 -12.47 -10.84
N ALA A 141 2.31 -12.55 -11.44
CA ALA A 141 3.26 -13.65 -11.30
C ALA A 141 4.50 -13.15 -10.56
N ARG A 142 4.88 -13.83 -9.48
CA ARG A 142 6.05 -13.51 -8.67
C ARG A 142 7.05 -14.65 -8.73
N TRP A 143 8.25 -14.37 -9.20
CA TRP A 143 9.37 -15.28 -9.15
C TRP A 143 10.30 -14.92 -7.97
N VAL A 144 10.48 -15.85 -7.05
CA VAL A 144 11.44 -15.70 -5.94
C VAL A 144 12.81 -16.14 -6.43
N LEU A 145 13.75 -15.20 -6.44
CA LEU A 145 15.11 -15.42 -6.91
C LEU A 145 15.87 -16.38 -5.98
N PRO A 146 16.71 -17.30 -6.50
CA PRO A 146 17.46 -18.27 -5.71
C PRO A 146 18.71 -17.65 -5.05
N ILE A 147 18.55 -16.51 -4.39
CA ILE A 147 19.62 -15.78 -3.70
C ILE A 147 19.19 -15.39 -2.28
N GLY A 148 20.13 -14.97 -1.47
CA GLY A 148 19.89 -14.53 -0.10
C GLY A 148 19.25 -15.61 0.76
N ALA A 149 18.20 -15.28 1.48
CA ALA A 149 17.47 -16.24 2.31
C ALA A 149 16.72 -17.31 1.50
N ALA A 150 16.57 -17.13 0.19
CA ALA A 150 15.87 -18.04 -0.68
C ALA A 150 16.81 -18.90 -1.55
N LYS A 151 18.12 -18.96 -1.25
CA LYS A 151 19.09 -19.74 -2.01
C LYS A 151 18.83 -21.26 -1.98
N ASP A 152 18.26 -21.77 -0.89
CA ASP A 152 17.95 -23.18 -0.72
C ASP A 152 16.95 -23.66 -1.80
N PRO A 153 17.23 -24.77 -2.52
CA PRO A 153 16.30 -25.37 -3.49
C PRO A 153 14.93 -25.72 -2.90
N GLY A 154 14.87 -26.08 -1.61
CA GLY A 154 13.64 -26.38 -0.87
C GLY A 154 12.86 -25.15 -0.39
N PHE A 155 13.37 -23.94 -0.66
CA PHE A 155 12.72 -22.70 -0.19
C PHE A 155 11.26 -22.61 -0.63
N SER A 156 10.41 -22.33 0.34
CA SER A 156 9.01 -21.97 0.12
C SER A 156 8.69 -20.67 0.87
N LEU A 157 7.81 -19.85 0.31
CA LEU A 157 7.25 -18.72 1.03
C LEU A 157 6.43 -19.26 2.20
N THR A 158 7.06 -19.34 3.36
CA THR A 158 6.38 -19.71 4.60
C THR A 158 5.91 -18.48 5.34
N ARG A 159 4.89 -18.67 6.16
CA ARG A 159 4.36 -17.62 7.02
C ARG A 159 5.34 -17.40 8.18
N ARG A 160 5.82 -16.18 8.34
CA ARG A 160 6.66 -15.81 9.49
C ARG A 160 5.78 -15.27 10.62
N PRO A 161 6.04 -15.60 11.90
CA PRO A 161 5.28 -15.06 13.02
C PRO A 161 5.43 -13.53 13.10
N ILE A 162 4.37 -12.84 13.46
CA ILE A 162 4.37 -11.39 13.71
C ILE A 162 4.51 -11.21 15.23
N LEU A 163 5.73 -11.29 15.73
CA LEU A 163 6.00 -11.09 17.15
C LEU A 163 6.90 -9.86 17.35
N PRO A 164 6.65 -9.03 18.38
CA PRO A 164 7.52 -7.89 18.70
C PRO A 164 8.97 -8.28 19.05
N GLU A 165 9.19 -9.50 19.49
CA GLU A 165 10.44 -10.03 19.98
C GLU A 165 11.27 -10.81 18.95
N GLN A 166 11.12 -10.48 17.68
CA GLN A 166 11.88 -11.14 16.62
C GLN A 166 13.40 -10.90 16.79
N PRO A 167 14.23 -11.93 16.55
CA PRO A 167 15.67 -11.75 16.55
C PRO A 167 16.05 -10.70 15.51
N GLN A 168 16.99 -9.82 15.86
CA GLN A 168 17.57 -8.89 14.92
C GLN A 168 18.23 -9.70 13.80
N LEU A 169 17.70 -9.56 12.59
CA LEU A 169 18.44 -10.04 11.43
C LEU A 169 19.70 -9.19 11.30
N SER A 170 20.81 -9.84 11.02
CA SER A 170 22.07 -9.14 10.74
C SER A 170 21.82 -8.03 9.74
N PRO A 171 22.32 -6.81 9.94
CA PRO A 171 22.08 -5.69 9.05
C PRO A 171 22.91 -5.79 7.77
N THR A 172 22.98 -6.97 7.15
CA THR A 172 23.63 -7.10 5.85
C THR A 172 22.75 -6.41 4.81
N THR A 173 23.34 -5.51 4.05
CA THR A 173 22.67 -4.77 2.97
C THR A 173 22.78 -5.50 1.62
N HIS A 174 23.36 -6.70 1.61
CA HIS A 174 23.62 -7.46 0.37
C HIS A 174 22.49 -8.42 0.04
N PRO A 175 21.77 -8.24 -1.07
CA PRO A 175 20.66 -9.12 -1.49
C PRO A 175 21.09 -10.59 -1.69
N GLU A 176 22.36 -10.83 -2.01
CA GLU A 176 22.92 -12.16 -2.19
C GLU A 176 23.08 -12.95 -0.89
N GLN A 177 23.24 -12.25 0.23
CA GLN A 177 23.51 -12.84 1.55
C GLN A 177 22.28 -12.89 2.44
N SER A 178 21.32 -12.00 2.24
CA SER A 178 20.19 -11.85 3.15
C SER A 178 18.92 -11.39 2.46
N GLY A 179 17.79 -11.58 3.14
CA GLY A 179 16.48 -11.17 2.67
C GLY A 179 15.96 -12.01 1.49
N ILE A 180 14.82 -11.63 0.99
CA ILE A 180 14.14 -12.29 -0.13
C ILE A 180 14.08 -11.32 -1.30
N SER A 181 14.73 -11.71 -2.40
CA SER A 181 14.65 -11.00 -3.67
C SER A 181 13.59 -11.65 -4.56
N SER A 182 12.78 -10.85 -5.24
CA SER A 182 11.78 -11.38 -6.18
C SER A 182 11.55 -10.46 -7.37
N LEU A 183 11.33 -11.05 -8.51
CA LEU A 183 10.86 -10.38 -9.72
C LEU A 183 9.36 -10.63 -9.85
N ARG A 184 8.60 -9.56 -10.09
CA ARG A 184 7.14 -9.64 -10.27
C ARG A 184 6.75 -9.07 -11.61
N PHE A 185 5.87 -9.78 -12.26
CA PHE A 185 5.17 -9.36 -13.47
C PHE A 185 3.71 -9.16 -13.12
N GLU A 186 3.17 -8.01 -13.46
CA GLU A 186 1.80 -7.64 -13.11
C GLU A 186 1.10 -7.08 -14.34
N TRP A 187 -0.07 -7.59 -14.64
CA TRP A 187 -1.02 -6.98 -15.56
C TRP A 187 -2.17 -6.40 -14.75
N GLU A 188 -2.55 -5.17 -15.08
CA GLU A 188 -3.64 -4.45 -14.45
C GLU A 188 -4.47 -3.75 -15.51
N GLN A 189 -5.77 -3.91 -15.43
CA GLN A 189 -6.74 -3.08 -16.12
C GLN A 189 -7.52 -2.28 -15.09
N GLN A 190 -7.53 -0.97 -15.23
CA GLN A 190 -8.30 -0.08 -14.36
C GLN A 190 -9.09 0.92 -15.18
N THR A 191 -10.39 1.05 -14.87
CA THR A 191 -11.28 2.08 -15.41
C THR A 191 -11.88 2.91 -14.29
N ARG A 192 -12.15 4.16 -14.57
CA ARG A 192 -12.94 5.08 -13.75
C ARG A 192 -13.89 5.87 -14.62
N ASP A 193 -15.18 5.78 -14.30
CA ASP A 193 -16.23 6.54 -14.94
C ASP A 193 -16.62 7.68 -14.00
N PHE A 194 -16.33 8.92 -14.41
CA PHE A 194 -16.75 10.12 -13.71
C PHE A 194 -18.14 10.49 -14.19
N ILE A 195 -19.10 10.54 -13.26
CA ILE A 195 -20.51 10.78 -13.53
C ILE A 195 -20.82 12.25 -13.26
N GLU A 196 -20.70 13.09 -14.26
CA GLU A 196 -21.09 14.49 -14.19
C GLU A 196 -22.56 14.68 -14.59
N PRO A 197 -23.25 15.75 -14.16
CA PRO A 197 -24.67 15.96 -14.45
C PRO A 197 -25.03 15.95 -15.94
N SER A 198 -24.09 16.35 -16.82
CA SER A 198 -24.29 16.45 -18.26
C SER A 198 -23.52 15.43 -19.10
N LYS A 199 -22.56 14.71 -18.51
CA LYS A 199 -21.66 13.84 -19.25
C LYS A 199 -20.99 12.81 -18.34
N THR A 200 -20.86 11.58 -18.82
CA THR A 200 -19.96 10.59 -18.22
C THR A 200 -18.61 10.62 -18.94
N SER A 201 -17.54 10.80 -18.18
CA SER A 201 -16.17 10.76 -18.71
C SER A 201 -15.47 9.51 -18.18
N GLU A 202 -15.13 8.60 -19.09
CA GLU A 202 -14.32 7.43 -18.76
C GLU A 202 -12.83 7.81 -18.73
N THR A 203 -12.10 7.31 -17.76
CA THR A 203 -10.64 7.29 -17.75
C THR A 203 -10.16 5.88 -17.45
N GLY A 204 -9.15 5.41 -18.15
CA GLY A 204 -8.68 4.06 -17.90
C GLY A 204 -7.35 3.75 -18.57
N ALA A 205 -6.75 2.66 -18.11
CA ALA A 205 -5.56 2.13 -18.76
C ALA A 205 -5.39 0.63 -18.54
N ASP A 206 -4.79 -0.01 -19.55
CA ASP A 206 -4.14 -1.30 -19.41
C ASP A 206 -2.67 -1.08 -19.07
N VAL A 207 -2.18 -1.71 -18.01
CA VAL A 207 -0.83 -1.53 -17.50
C VAL A 207 -0.14 -2.87 -17.35
N PHE A 208 1.02 -3.03 -17.95
CA PHE A 208 1.96 -4.09 -17.63
C PHE A 208 3.08 -3.51 -16.77
N ARG A 209 3.41 -4.18 -15.66
CA ARG A 209 4.41 -3.70 -14.69
C ARG A 209 5.38 -4.80 -14.32
N THR A 210 6.67 -4.47 -14.35
CA THR A 210 7.74 -5.33 -13.81
C THR A 210 8.30 -4.67 -12.57
N LYS A 211 8.45 -5.45 -11.48
CA LYS A 211 8.99 -5.00 -10.20
C LYS A 211 10.10 -5.92 -9.73
N LEU A 212 11.24 -5.36 -9.37
CA LEU A 212 12.29 -6.03 -8.63
C LEU A 212 12.19 -5.57 -7.17
N ASP A 213 11.96 -6.52 -6.27
CA ASP A 213 11.85 -6.28 -4.83
C ASP A 213 12.92 -7.03 -4.07
N TRP A 214 13.51 -6.39 -3.09
CA TRP A 214 14.31 -7.00 -2.05
C TRP A 214 13.78 -6.60 -0.67
N ASP A 215 13.62 -7.58 0.23
CA ASP A 215 13.13 -7.37 1.60
C ASP A 215 13.98 -8.17 2.57
N ASN A 216 14.79 -7.48 3.37
CA ASN A 216 15.64 -8.02 4.42
C ASN A 216 15.04 -7.80 5.82
N THR A 217 13.77 -7.47 5.94
CA THR A 217 13.14 -7.26 7.24
C THR A 217 12.66 -8.58 7.87
N GLY A 218 12.72 -8.69 9.18
CA GLY A 218 12.24 -9.88 9.91
C GLY A 218 10.73 -10.04 9.85
N SER A 219 10.00 -8.94 9.70
CA SER A 219 8.55 -8.91 9.53
C SER A 219 8.14 -7.84 8.54
N ARG A 220 7.23 -8.19 7.64
CA ARG A 220 6.71 -7.21 6.71
C ARG A 220 5.74 -6.21 7.36
N LEU A 221 4.94 -6.65 8.32
CA LEU A 221 3.93 -5.78 8.96
C LEU A 221 4.51 -4.93 10.08
N ILE A 222 5.52 -5.43 10.81
CA ILE A 222 6.18 -4.73 11.92
C ILE A 222 7.69 -4.82 11.79
N PRO A 223 8.27 -4.26 10.73
CA PRO A 223 9.73 -4.26 10.60
C PRO A 223 10.35 -3.49 11.76
N ALA A 224 11.21 -4.18 12.52
CA ALA A 224 11.99 -3.59 13.60
C ALA A 224 13.41 -3.25 13.14
N SER A 225 13.94 -3.99 12.19
CA SER A 225 15.28 -3.80 11.64
C SER A 225 15.33 -4.27 10.18
N GLY A 226 16.38 -3.92 9.48
CA GLY A 226 16.62 -4.30 8.09
C GLY A 226 16.18 -3.22 7.10
N SER A 227 16.13 -3.61 5.83
CA SER A 227 15.88 -2.70 4.73
C SER A 227 14.96 -3.32 3.68
N ARG A 228 14.35 -2.47 2.87
CA ARG A 228 13.59 -2.85 1.67
C ARG A 228 14.02 -1.98 0.51
N ALA A 229 14.12 -2.57 -0.66
CA ALA A 229 14.33 -1.85 -1.90
C ALA A 229 13.36 -2.37 -2.96
N ARG A 230 12.87 -1.46 -3.79
CA ARG A 230 12.02 -1.77 -4.93
C ARG A 230 12.35 -0.86 -6.09
N ILE A 231 12.42 -1.45 -7.27
CA ILE A 231 12.44 -0.74 -8.54
C ILE A 231 11.31 -1.30 -9.39
N SER A 232 10.57 -0.45 -10.06
CA SER A 232 9.51 -0.87 -10.98
C SER A 232 9.48 -0.04 -12.24
N THR A 233 9.07 -0.71 -13.33
CA THR A 233 8.77 -0.09 -14.60
C THR A 233 7.34 -0.48 -14.99
N SER A 234 6.53 0.51 -15.33
CA SER A 234 5.17 0.32 -15.84
C SER A 234 5.10 0.78 -17.29
N TRP A 235 4.46 -0.01 -18.11
CA TRP A 235 4.07 0.33 -19.49
C TRP A 235 2.56 0.35 -19.55
N GLY A 236 1.99 1.51 -19.78
CA GLY A 236 0.55 1.68 -19.85
C GLY A 236 0.07 2.12 -21.23
N LYS A 237 -1.21 1.84 -21.50
CA LYS A 237 -1.95 2.34 -22.64
C LYS A 237 -3.29 2.87 -22.16
N ASN A 238 -3.56 4.14 -22.38
CA ASN A 238 -4.84 4.76 -22.01
C ASN A 238 -5.96 4.27 -22.92
N HIS A 239 -7.17 4.14 -22.38
CA HIS A 239 -8.34 3.68 -23.12
C HIS A 239 -8.88 4.79 -24.04
N GLU A 240 -8.95 6.03 -23.57
CA GLU A 240 -9.60 7.15 -24.27
C GLU A 240 -8.83 7.59 -25.51
N ASN A 241 -7.53 7.78 -25.38
CA ASN A 241 -6.69 8.36 -26.44
C ASN A 241 -5.70 7.36 -27.05
N HIS A 242 -5.69 6.12 -26.54
CA HIS A 242 -4.80 5.02 -26.95
C HIS A 242 -3.30 5.34 -26.87
N LYS A 243 -2.91 6.44 -26.21
CA LYS A 243 -1.51 6.81 -26.02
C LYS A 243 -0.84 5.86 -25.03
N ARG A 244 0.44 5.59 -25.30
CA ARG A 244 1.30 4.74 -24.46
C ARG A 244 2.18 5.62 -23.59
N TRP A 245 2.38 5.18 -22.37
CA TRP A 245 3.24 5.86 -21.40
C TRP A 245 4.13 4.87 -20.65
N ARG A 246 5.19 5.41 -20.05
CA ARG A 246 6.08 4.67 -19.15
C ARG A 246 6.18 5.41 -17.82
N LEU A 247 6.19 4.64 -16.74
CA LEU A 247 6.43 5.17 -15.39
C LEU A 247 7.55 4.34 -14.76
N TYR A 248 8.60 4.98 -14.30
CA TYR A 248 9.64 4.40 -13.48
C TYR A 248 9.42 4.80 -12.02
N GLU A 249 9.53 3.84 -11.13
CA GLU A 249 9.45 4.10 -9.69
C GLU A 249 10.59 3.37 -8.97
N ALA A 250 11.17 4.02 -7.96
CA ALA A 250 12.09 3.40 -7.04
C ALA A 250 11.71 3.76 -5.61
N SER A 251 11.96 2.85 -4.68
CA SER A 251 11.72 3.09 -3.25
C SER A 251 12.72 2.31 -2.42
N VAL A 252 13.25 2.95 -1.39
CA VAL A 252 14.11 2.33 -0.39
C VAL A 252 13.58 2.66 1.00
N SER A 253 13.61 1.69 1.90
CA SER A 253 13.22 1.87 3.31
C SER A 253 14.28 1.26 4.22
N GLY A 254 14.58 1.94 5.34
CA GLY A 254 15.42 1.45 6.41
C GLY A 254 14.66 1.44 7.74
N PHE A 255 14.88 0.40 8.55
CA PHE A 255 14.25 0.23 9.85
C PHE A 255 15.33 0.04 10.90
N PHE A 256 15.33 0.89 11.93
CA PHE A 256 16.38 0.98 12.94
C PHE A 256 15.75 0.83 14.32
N LYS A 257 15.96 -0.35 14.93
CA LYS A 257 15.56 -0.58 16.32
C LYS A 257 16.47 0.23 17.21
N LEU A 258 15.88 1.05 18.06
CA LEU A 258 16.62 1.83 19.03
C LEU A 258 17.02 0.93 20.22
N PRO A 259 18.29 0.99 20.69
CA PRO A 259 18.79 0.14 21.78
C PRO A 259 18.33 0.62 23.17
N VAL A 260 17.38 1.53 23.23
CA VAL A 260 16.90 2.13 24.47
C VAL A 260 16.08 1.11 25.26
N LYS A 261 16.64 0.65 26.38
CA LYS A 261 15.88 -0.11 27.37
C LYS A 261 14.99 0.86 28.14
N SER A 262 13.69 0.66 28.10
CA SER A 262 12.72 1.51 28.77
C SER A 262 11.69 0.65 29.51
N ALA A 263 11.36 1.02 30.75
CA ALA A 263 10.34 0.33 31.52
C ALA A 263 8.94 0.45 30.90
N TRP A 264 8.72 1.45 30.03
CA TRP A 264 7.42 1.74 29.42
C TRP A 264 7.29 1.28 27.95
N ALA A 265 8.40 0.93 27.30
CA ALA A 265 8.40 0.52 25.88
C ALA A 265 8.99 -0.88 25.68
N LYS A 266 8.27 -1.74 24.98
CA LYS A 266 8.76 -3.04 24.48
C LYS A 266 9.69 -2.89 23.29
N GLN A 267 9.36 -1.97 22.39
CA GLN A 267 10.10 -1.76 21.16
C GLN A 267 9.98 -0.31 20.70
N GLN A 268 11.07 0.24 20.21
CA GLN A 268 11.16 1.55 19.60
C GLN A 268 11.91 1.40 18.26
N VAL A 269 11.36 1.98 17.19
CA VAL A 269 11.91 1.86 15.84
C VAL A 269 11.84 3.20 15.14
N VAL A 270 12.93 3.62 14.52
CA VAL A 270 12.93 4.68 13.51
C VAL A 270 12.83 4.01 12.15
N ALA A 271 11.82 4.39 11.38
CA ALA A 271 11.60 3.92 10.02
C ALA A 271 11.72 5.09 9.04
N LEU A 272 12.56 4.94 8.04
CA LEU A 272 12.80 5.94 7.01
C LEU A 272 12.45 5.36 5.65
N ASN A 273 11.91 6.18 4.77
CA ASN A 273 11.67 5.81 3.39
C ASN A 273 11.93 6.97 2.45
N LEU A 274 12.51 6.65 1.31
CA LEU A 274 12.62 7.49 0.13
C LEU A 274 11.91 6.81 -1.02
N SER A 275 11.08 7.55 -1.74
CA SER A 275 10.44 7.07 -2.97
C SER A 275 10.50 8.13 -4.04
N LEU A 276 10.69 7.69 -5.27
CA LEU A 276 10.72 8.53 -6.45
C LEU A 276 9.91 7.90 -7.58
N ALA A 277 9.41 8.74 -8.47
CA ALA A 277 8.71 8.34 -9.68
C ALA A 277 9.03 9.31 -10.81
N ASP A 278 9.12 8.82 -12.06
CA ASP A 278 9.27 9.64 -13.26
C ASP A 278 8.52 9.03 -14.43
N THR A 279 7.89 9.88 -15.23
CA THR A 279 7.15 9.53 -16.45
C THR A 279 7.85 10.17 -17.64
N PRO A 280 8.92 9.57 -18.21
CA PRO A 280 9.73 10.20 -19.25
C PRO A 280 8.96 10.44 -20.55
N THR A 281 7.87 9.74 -20.79
CA THR A 281 6.99 9.93 -21.96
C THR A 281 6.07 11.14 -21.85
N TRP A 282 6.14 11.90 -20.75
CA TRP A 282 5.30 13.07 -20.50
C TRP A 282 5.62 14.29 -21.40
N ASN A 283 6.68 14.23 -22.15
CA ASN A 283 7.20 15.38 -22.93
C ASN A 283 6.56 15.58 -24.31
N ASP A 284 5.44 14.96 -24.63
CA ASP A 284 4.79 15.29 -25.89
C ASP A 284 4.06 16.63 -25.76
N ASP A 285 4.18 17.47 -26.78
CA ASP A 285 3.55 18.80 -26.82
C ASP A 285 2.02 18.73 -26.73
N ALA A 286 1.44 17.59 -27.01
CA ALA A 286 0.01 17.32 -26.86
C ALA A 286 -0.40 16.89 -25.43
N GLY A 287 0.56 16.68 -24.52
CA GLY A 287 0.32 16.34 -23.12
C GLY A 287 -0.41 15.01 -22.88
N GLN A 288 -0.45 14.12 -23.85
CA GLN A 288 -1.35 12.97 -23.85
C GLN A 288 -0.67 11.62 -23.57
N ALA A 289 0.66 11.52 -23.70
CA ALA A 289 1.42 10.29 -23.42
C ALA A 289 1.78 10.17 -21.94
N ARG A 290 0.81 10.41 -21.07
CA ARG A 290 0.90 10.37 -19.61
C ARG A 290 -0.14 9.43 -19.01
N PRO A 291 0.15 8.81 -17.84
CA PRO A 291 -0.82 7.99 -17.13
C PRO A 291 -1.99 8.83 -16.61
N PRO A 292 -3.15 8.23 -16.35
CA PRO A 292 -4.14 8.84 -15.49
C PRO A 292 -3.54 9.20 -14.13
N ASP A 293 -4.03 10.25 -13.48
CA ASP A 293 -3.48 10.79 -12.21
C ASP A 293 -3.41 9.76 -11.07
N TYR A 294 -4.31 8.79 -11.06
CA TYR A 294 -4.34 7.71 -10.08
C TYR A 294 -3.35 6.55 -10.37
N LEU A 295 -2.65 6.58 -11.51
CA LEU A 295 -1.61 5.60 -11.91
C LEU A 295 -0.21 6.21 -12.04
N GLY A 296 -0.08 7.54 -12.10
CA GLY A 296 1.17 8.24 -12.37
C GLY A 296 1.99 8.68 -11.16
N ALA A 297 2.97 9.56 -11.40
CA ALA A 297 3.80 10.18 -10.38
C ALA A 297 2.99 11.21 -9.60
N ARG A 298 2.54 10.83 -8.41
CA ARG A 298 1.58 11.60 -7.60
C ARG A 298 1.96 11.62 -6.13
N LEU A 299 1.55 12.67 -5.45
CA LEU A 299 1.64 12.84 -4.00
C LEU A 299 0.27 13.18 -3.41
N GLY A 300 0.16 12.93 -2.10
CA GLY A 300 -1.10 13.00 -1.35
C GLY A 300 -1.72 11.62 -1.15
N GLY A 301 -2.53 11.52 -0.11
CA GLY A 301 -3.24 10.31 0.30
C GLY A 301 -2.53 9.51 1.38
N LEU A 302 -2.96 8.29 1.57
CA LEU A 302 -2.70 7.48 2.77
C LEU A 302 -1.25 6.98 2.96
N SER A 303 -0.38 7.13 1.96
CA SER A 303 0.97 6.55 1.97
C SER A 303 2.07 7.46 1.45
N ARG A 304 1.73 8.57 0.82
CA ARG A 304 2.69 9.53 0.27
C ARG A 304 2.19 10.93 0.56
N LEU A 305 2.81 11.65 1.50
CA LEU A 305 2.40 12.99 1.89
C LEU A 305 0.99 13.00 2.54
N ARG A 306 0.88 12.37 3.71
CA ARG A 306 -0.38 11.94 4.35
C ARG A 306 -1.35 13.04 4.78
N GLY A 307 -0.90 14.26 4.95
CA GLY A 307 -1.74 15.42 5.29
C GLY A 307 -2.47 16.05 4.09
N TYR A 308 -2.30 15.51 2.87
CA TYR A 308 -2.98 15.99 1.67
C TYR A 308 -3.88 14.91 1.10
N ARG A 309 -4.98 15.32 0.45
CA ARG A 309 -5.91 14.39 -0.21
C ARG A 309 -5.23 13.55 -1.30
N ALA A 310 -5.81 12.41 -1.61
CA ALA A 310 -5.27 11.50 -2.61
C ALA A 310 -5.12 12.18 -3.98
N SER A 311 -3.93 12.04 -4.58
CA SER A 311 -3.57 12.68 -5.86
C SER A 311 -3.69 14.21 -5.84
N ARG A 312 -3.46 14.87 -4.69
CA ARG A 312 -3.47 16.34 -4.60
C ARG A 312 -2.46 16.96 -5.55
N PHE A 313 -1.29 16.36 -5.65
CA PHE A 313 -0.24 16.76 -6.57
C PHE A 313 0.01 15.65 -7.59
N PHE A 314 0.15 16.03 -8.85
CA PHE A 314 0.36 15.11 -9.96
C PHE A 314 1.11 15.82 -11.10
N ASP A 315 2.28 15.31 -11.45
CA ASP A 315 3.12 15.85 -12.51
C ASP A 315 3.99 14.72 -13.10
N ARG A 316 4.89 15.05 -13.99
CA ARG A 316 5.80 14.11 -14.63
C ARG A 316 6.62 13.30 -13.62
N SER A 317 7.19 13.97 -12.62
CA SER A 317 8.06 13.36 -11.64
C SER A 317 7.58 13.64 -10.22
N ALA A 318 7.87 12.73 -9.29
CA ALA A 318 7.57 12.88 -7.87
C ALA A 318 8.71 12.38 -7.00
N TRP A 319 8.95 13.06 -5.88
CA TRP A 319 9.95 12.73 -4.89
C TRP A 319 9.33 12.86 -3.49
N VAL A 320 9.54 11.87 -2.61
CA VAL A 320 9.00 11.92 -1.25
C VAL A 320 9.92 11.23 -0.25
N TYR A 321 10.19 11.93 0.85
CA TYR A 321 10.78 11.41 2.07
C TYR A 321 9.71 11.14 3.09
N ARG A 322 9.86 10.06 3.86
CA ARG A 322 8.97 9.72 4.98
C ARG A 322 9.79 9.24 6.15
N ALA A 323 9.46 9.73 7.33
CA ALA A 323 10.06 9.31 8.58
C ALA A 323 8.95 8.94 9.56
N GLU A 324 9.14 7.83 10.29
CA GLU A 324 8.26 7.43 11.37
C GLU A 324 9.08 7.00 12.60
N TYR A 325 8.68 7.46 13.76
CA TYR A 325 9.06 6.88 15.03
C TYR A 325 7.92 5.98 15.52
N ARG A 326 8.20 4.71 15.70
CA ARG A 326 7.24 3.66 16.06
C ARG A 326 7.54 3.12 17.44
N LEU A 327 6.52 3.06 18.31
CA LEU A 327 6.63 2.65 19.69
C LEU A 327 5.60 1.59 20.03
N ILE A 328 6.04 0.41 20.48
CA ILE A 328 5.19 -0.60 21.12
C ILE A 328 5.34 -0.44 22.63
N PRO A 329 4.30 0.02 23.37
CA PRO A 329 4.39 0.18 24.81
C PRO A 329 4.37 -1.18 25.53
N GLN A 330 4.88 -1.18 26.79
CA GLN A 330 4.73 -2.34 27.68
C GLN A 330 3.26 -2.58 28.04
N TRP A 331 2.51 -1.51 28.20
CA TRP A 331 1.09 -1.54 28.49
C TRP A 331 0.28 -1.93 27.25
N GLN A 332 -0.41 -3.07 27.31
CA GLN A 332 -1.17 -3.66 26.20
C GLN A 332 -2.60 -4.02 26.64
N PRO A 333 -3.47 -3.05 26.94
CA PRO A 333 -4.81 -3.30 27.50
C PRO A 333 -5.74 -3.99 26.49
N LEU A 334 -5.57 -3.69 25.20
CA LEU A 334 -6.42 -4.24 24.14
C LEU A 334 -6.31 -5.76 24.02
N THR A 335 -5.16 -6.34 24.36
CA THR A 335 -4.96 -7.81 24.36
C THR A 335 -5.95 -8.49 25.28
N ARG A 336 -6.01 -8.05 26.55
CA ARG A 336 -6.89 -8.66 27.56
C ARG A 336 -8.38 -8.46 27.24
N PHE A 337 -8.72 -7.30 26.67
CA PHE A 337 -10.11 -6.99 26.28
C PHE A 337 -10.54 -7.84 25.10
N ALA A 338 -9.70 -7.96 24.08
CA ALA A 338 -9.98 -8.74 22.88
C ALA A 338 -10.13 -10.24 23.16
N ASP A 339 -9.26 -10.78 24.03
CA ASP A 339 -9.32 -12.21 24.43
C ASP A 339 -10.69 -12.56 25.04
N LYS A 340 -11.30 -11.65 25.82
CA LYS A 340 -12.65 -11.83 26.39
C LYS A 340 -13.75 -11.90 25.32
N LEU A 341 -13.52 -11.27 24.17
CA LEU A 341 -14.46 -11.24 23.04
C LEU A 341 -14.14 -12.32 21.98
N GLY A 342 -13.15 -13.19 22.25
CA GLY A 342 -12.70 -14.21 21.31
C GLY A 342 -11.89 -13.67 20.12
N TYR A 343 -11.40 -12.44 20.21
CA TYR A 343 -10.50 -11.84 19.22
C TYR A 343 -9.07 -11.82 19.72
N ARG A 344 -8.10 -11.90 18.80
CA ARG A 344 -6.69 -11.83 19.13
C ARG A 344 -6.07 -10.51 18.71
N ILE A 345 -5.68 -9.69 19.69
CA ILE A 345 -4.93 -8.45 19.52
C ILE A 345 -3.60 -8.57 20.31
N PRO A 346 -2.54 -9.15 19.68
CA PRO A 346 -1.29 -9.42 20.40
C PRO A 346 -0.53 -8.14 20.77
N TRP A 347 -0.73 -7.05 20.03
CA TRP A 347 -0.09 -5.77 20.33
C TRP A 347 -0.77 -4.59 19.62
N TRP A 348 -0.49 -3.42 20.13
CA TRP A 348 -0.76 -2.13 19.49
C TRP A 348 0.49 -1.24 19.59
N GLN A 349 0.58 -0.25 18.71
CA GLN A 349 1.77 0.57 18.51
C GLN A 349 1.36 2.02 18.25
N PHE A 350 2.07 2.96 18.85
CA PHE A 350 2.03 4.37 18.45
C PHE A 350 3.02 4.64 17.31
N ALA A 351 2.71 5.61 16.47
CA ALA A 351 3.62 6.17 15.51
C ALA A 351 3.50 7.70 15.47
N LEU A 352 4.64 8.38 15.48
CA LEU A 352 4.77 9.78 15.07
C LEU A 352 5.40 9.79 13.69
N PHE A 353 4.99 10.70 12.82
CA PHE A 353 5.52 10.72 11.47
C PHE A 353 5.62 12.12 10.89
N ALA A 354 6.54 12.25 9.94
CA ALA A 354 6.67 13.40 9.07
C ALA A 354 6.93 12.92 7.64
N ASP A 355 6.23 13.52 6.68
CA ASP A 355 6.45 13.29 5.26
C ASP A 355 6.78 14.64 4.60
N MET A 356 7.69 14.63 3.61
CA MET A 356 8.00 15.78 2.78
C MET A 356 8.20 15.35 1.34
N GLY A 357 7.67 16.12 0.38
CA GLY A 357 7.75 15.73 -1.01
C GLY A 357 7.38 16.84 -1.98
N ARG A 358 7.72 16.60 -3.24
CA ARG A 358 7.45 17.50 -4.36
C ARG A 358 7.11 16.71 -5.61
N VAL A 359 6.23 17.26 -6.45
CA VAL A 359 6.12 16.89 -7.85
C VAL A 359 6.81 17.96 -8.72
N ALA A 360 7.29 17.56 -9.90
CA ALA A 360 8.00 18.48 -10.79
C ALA A 360 7.76 18.09 -12.27
N PRO A 361 7.81 19.09 -13.19
CA PRO A 361 7.64 18.85 -14.62
C PRO A 361 8.84 18.17 -15.29
N SER A 362 9.94 17.97 -14.54
CA SER A 362 11.14 17.28 -15.03
C SER A 362 11.84 16.57 -13.87
N PHE A 363 12.54 15.48 -14.19
CA PHE A 363 13.39 14.80 -13.22
C PHE A 363 14.67 15.61 -12.98
N ASN A 364 14.69 16.39 -11.89
CA ASN A 364 15.82 17.21 -11.51
C ASN A 364 15.99 17.21 -9.99
N LEU A 365 17.10 16.67 -9.51
CA LEU A 365 17.38 16.49 -8.08
C LEU A 365 17.42 17.83 -7.31
N ALA A 366 17.94 18.90 -7.90
CA ALA A 366 17.94 20.22 -7.25
C ALA A 366 16.51 20.73 -7.06
N ARG A 367 15.68 20.68 -8.11
CA ARG A 367 14.29 21.14 -8.06
C ARG A 367 13.43 20.34 -7.09
N PHE A 368 13.72 19.07 -6.85
CA PHE A 368 12.97 18.27 -5.88
C PHE A 368 13.10 18.76 -4.43
N HIS A 369 14.14 19.54 -4.13
CA HIS A 369 14.38 20.08 -2.78
C HIS A 369 13.94 21.55 -2.61
N GLU A 370 13.43 22.18 -3.66
CA GLU A 370 12.83 23.50 -3.61
C GLU A 370 11.37 23.37 -3.18
N ASP A 371 10.88 24.22 -2.29
CA ASP A 371 9.46 24.35 -1.88
C ASP A 371 8.73 23.01 -1.65
N MET A 372 9.37 22.10 -0.93
CA MET A 372 8.78 20.79 -0.62
C MET A 372 7.53 20.96 0.25
N LYS A 373 6.44 20.30 -0.11
CA LYS A 373 5.26 20.17 0.73
C LYS A 373 5.56 19.24 1.91
N THR A 374 5.10 19.62 3.09
CA THR A 374 5.39 18.90 4.34
C THR A 374 4.12 18.49 5.06
N THR A 375 4.17 17.39 5.76
CA THR A 375 3.10 16.93 6.65
C THR A 375 3.71 16.36 7.92
N ALA A 376 2.98 16.51 9.01
CA ALA A 376 3.31 15.86 10.27
C ALA A 376 2.06 15.19 10.86
N GLY A 377 2.25 14.17 11.67
CA GLY A 377 1.11 13.51 12.26
C GLY A 377 1.46 12.44 13.27
N ALA A 378 0.41 11.87 13.83
CA ALA A 378 0.48 10.76 14.77
C ALA A 378 -0.53 9.70 14.40
N GLY A 379 -0.30 8.47 14.84
CA GLY A 379 -1.24 7.40 14.59
C GLY A 379 -1.09 6.22 15.53
N VAL A 380 -2.10 5.37 15.51
CA VAL A 380 -2.14 4.11 16.23
C VAL A 380 -2.17 2.95 15.24
N ARG A 381 -1.45 1.90 15.56
CA ARG A 381 -1.41 0.64 14.83
C ARG A 381 -1.92 -0.45 15.74
N ILE A 382 -2.84 -1.27 15.27
CA ILE A 382 -3.41 -2.39 16.03
C ILE A 382 -3.30 -3.63 15.16
N LEU A 383 -2.65 -4.67 15.66
CA LEU A 383 -2.69 -5.98 15.00
C LEU A 383 -3.88 -6.75 15.54
N ALA A 384 -4.95 -6.86 14.77
CA ALA A 384 -6.15 -7.60 15.12
C ALA A 384 -6.34 -8.77 14.15
N GLU A 385 -6.45 -10.00 14.64
CA GLU A 385 -6.65 -11.22 13.85
C GLU A 385 -5.64 -11.39 12.68
N GLY A 386 -4.41 -10.85 12.85
CA GLY A 386 -3.39 -10.84 11.81
C GLY A 386 -3.52 -9.67 10.82
N LEU A 387 -4.52 -8.81 10.98
CA LEU A 387 -4.73 -7.59 10.22
C LEU A 387 -4.08 -6.41 10.94
N LEU A 388 -3.23 -5.66 10.26
CA LEU A 388 -2.69 -4.44 10.80
C LEU A 388 -3.61 -3.26 10.47
N ILE A 389 -4.38 -2.83 11.45
CA ILE A 389 -5.24 -1.65 11.35
C ILE A 389 -4.43 -0.44 11.76
N ARG A 390 -4.40 0.58 10.93
CA ARG A 390 -3.72 1.85 11.14
C ARG A 390 -4.74 2.98 11.18
N VAL A 391 -4.67 3.80 12.21
CA VAL A 391 -5.43 5.05 12.33
C VAL A 391 -4.40 6.17 12.35
N ASP A 392 -4.40 7.02 11.33
CA ASP A 392 -3.49 8.17 11.22
C ASP A 392 -4.28 9.48 11.30
N PHE A 393 -3.67 10.45 11.97
CA PHE A 393 -4.08 11.84 12.00
C PHE A 393 -2.91 12.66 11.46
N ALA A 394 -3.13 13.38 10.38
CA ALA A 394 -2.10 14.12 9.67
C ALA A 394 -2.51 15.55 9.42
N TYR A 395 -1.56 16.46 9.57
CA TYR A 395 -1.71 17.89 9.37
C TYR A 395 -0.81 18.35 8.22
N SER A 396 -1.32 19.25 7.40
CA SER A 396 -0.59 19.97 6.35
C SER A 396 -0.98 21.45 6.36
N ASP A 397 -0.40 22.25 5.46
CA ASP A 397 -0.80 23.64 5.23
C ASP A 397 -2.19 23.80 4.61
N GLU A 398 -2.76 22.75 4.02
CA GLU A 398 -4.10 22.79 3.42
C GLU A 398 -5.20 22.31 4.38
N GLU A 399 -4.96 21.21 5.10
CA GLU A 399 -6.04 20.61 5.91
C GLU A 399 -5.51 19.63 6.98
N PHE A 400 -6.39 19.26 7.90
CA PHE A 400 -6.21 18.16 8.83
C PHE A 400 -7.00 16.95 8.35
N LEU A 401 -6.32 15.82 8.15
CA LEU A 401 -6.92 14.58 7.66
C LEU A 401 -6.81 13.46 8.69
N SER A 402 -7.85 12.67 8.79
CA SER A 402 -7.85 11.41 9.52
C SER A 402 -8.15 10.25 8.58
N ALA A 403 -7.49 9.12 8.79
CA ALA A 403 -7.70 7.94 7.97
C ALA A 403 -7.57 6.65 8.76
N VAL A 404 -8.46 5.70 8.49
CA VAL A 404 -8.36 4.32 8.96
C VAL A 404 -7.96 3.43 7.78
N ILE A 405 -6.90 2.67 7.94
CA ILE A 405 -6.24 1.95 6.86
C ILE A 405 -5.84 0.57 7.36
N ILE A 406 -5.89 -0.41 6.48
CA ILE A 406 -5.34 -1.74 6.76
C ILE A 406 -4.00 -1.83 6.01
N ASP A 407 -2.87 -1.80 6.69
CA ASP A 407 -1.46 -2.00 6.29
C ASP A 407 -0.51 -0.94 6.88
N GLN A 408 0.81 -1.14 6.72
CA GLN A 408 1.84 -0.14 7.06
C GLN A 408 1.95 0.95 6.00
N ALA A 409 2.55 2.09 6.37
CA ALA A 409 2.78 3.20 5.44
C ALA A 409 3.83 2.85 4.37
N PHE A 410 4.86 2.03 4.71
CA PHE A 410 5.94 1.58 3.84
C PHE A 410 6.71 0.39 4.44
#